data_8da8535ad3dc0e3ec4dc73492c05c7fb
#
_entry.id   8da8535ad3dc0e3ec4dc73492c05c7fb
#
_cell.length_a   1.000
_cell.length_b   1.000
_cell.length_c   1.000
_cell.angle_alpha   90.00
_cell.angle_beta   90.00
_cell.angle_gamma   90.00
#
_symmetry.space_group_name_H-M   'P 1'
#
loop_
_entity.id
_entity.type
_entity.pdbx_description
1 polymer ?
#
loop_
_entity_poly.entity_id
_entity_poly.type
_entity_poly.pdbx_seq_one_letter_code
_entity_poly.pdbx_strand_id
1 'polypeptide(L)'
;MAHLINFIKLIRPVNLLIIVLIQCLIKYLLINILIDQSALSNFNFLLFVTSNVLITAGGYIINDIYDEDVDKINKNKSRIINKKLSARIAIFWYFFLNITALIMIIYVCLVIKKIYFSLIFFYSIFSLW
;
A
#
# COMPACT_ATOMS: atom_id res chain seq x y z
N MET A 1 13.65 -3.71 18.48
CA MET A 1 14.01 -4.47 17.26
C MET A 1 12.98 -5.53 16.87
N ALA A 2 12.52 -6.42 17.76
CA ALA A 2 11.56 -7.48 17.40
C ALA A 2 10.24 -6.97 16.77
N HIS A 3 9.66 -5.89 17.29
CA HIS A 3 8.42 -5.31 16.72
C HIS A 3 8.58 -4.81 15.31
N LEU A 4 9.71 -4.16 14.98
CA LEU A 4 10.00 -3.66 13.64
C LEU A 4 10.15 -4.81 12.63
N ILE A 5 10.87 -5.86 12.99
CA ILE A 5 11.04 -7.06 12.14
C ILE A 5 9.69 -7.74 11.88
N ASN A 6 8.83 -7.83 12.89
CA ASN A 6 7.50 -8.42 12.73
C ASN A 6 6.60 -7.56 11.85
N PHE A 7 6.67 -6.23 11.97
CA PHE A 7 5.96 -5.30 11.09
C PHE A 7 6.43 -5.42 9.64
N ILE A 8 7.76 -5.46 9.40
CA ILE A 8 8.31 -5.64 8.04
C ILE A 8 7.83 -6.97 7.43
N LYS A 9 7.78 -8.05 8.20
CA LYS A 9 7.25 -9.33 7.71
C LYS A 9 5.76 -9.26 7.35
N LEU A 10 4.97 -8.52 8.14
CA LEU A 10 3.54 -8.35 7.94
C LEU A 10 3.21 -7.67 6.60
N ILE A 11 3.96 -6.62 6.24
CA ILE A 11 3.74 -5.86 5.00
C ILE A 11 4.28 -6.54 3.73
N ARG A 12 4.93 -7.70 3.85
CA ARG A 12 5.43 -8.51 2.72
C ARG A 12 6.30 -7.73 1.73
N PRO A 13 7.49 -7.25 2.13
CA PRO A 13 8.28 -6.26 1.39
C PRO A 13 8.66 -6.70 -0.03
N VAL A 14 8.85 -7.99 -0.27
CA VAL A 14 9.15 -8.51 -1.63
C VAL A 14 8.00 -8.22 -2.59
N ASN A 15 6.74 -8.41 -2.16
CA ASN A 15 5.58 -8.11 -2.99
C ASN A 15 5.44 -6.60 -3.24
N LEU A 16 5.73 -5.77 -2.24
CA LEU A 16 5.74 -4.31 -2.40
C LEU A 16 6.80 -3.87 -3.41
N LEU A 17 7.98 -4.48 -3.39
CA LEU A 17 9.05 -4.20 -4.36
C LEU A 17 8.63 -4.55 -5.79
N ILE A 18 7.93 -5.66 -5.99
CA ILE A 18 7.38 -6.05 -7.32
C ILE A 18 6.41 -4.97 -7.82
N ILE A 19 5.53 -4.44 -6.95
CA ILE A 19 4.60 -3.36 -7.32
C ILE A 19 5.36 -2.10 -7.76
N VAL A 20 6.41 -1.71 -7.04
CA VAL A 20 7.26 -0.58 -7.41
C VAL A 20 7.89 -0.80 -8.78
N LEU A 21 8.48 -2.00 -9.02
CA LEU A 21 9.11 -2.32 -10.30
C LEU A 21 8.12 -2.26 -11.46
N ILE A 22 6.91 -2.82 -11.31
CA ILE A 22 5.87 -2.79 -12.34
C ILE A 22 5.50 -1.33 -12.67
N GLN A 23 5.30 -0.47 -11.67
CA GLN A 23 4.94 0.92 -11.89
C GLN A 23 6.07 1.71 -12.57
N CYS A 24 7.33 1.45 -12.19
CA CYS A 24 8.49 2.03 -12.87
C CYS A 24 8.57 1.58 -14.33
N LEU A 25 8.39 0.30 -14.61
CA LEU A 25 8.39 -0.22 -15.98
C LEU A 25 7.27 0.42 -16.83
N ILE A 26 6.05 0.54 -16.28
CA ILE A 26 4.94 1.21 -16.96
C ILE A 26 5.29 2.66 -17.28
N LYS A 27 5.82 3.41 -16.31
CA LYS A 27 6.20 4.80 -16.55
C LYS A 27 7.26 4.94 -17.64
N TYR A 28 8.37 4.21 -17.50
CA TYR A 28 9.55 4.43 -18.35
C TYR A 28 9.43 3.75 -19.71
N LEU A 29 8.75 2.60 -19.83
CA LEU A 29 8.62 1.89 -21.10
C LEU A 29 7.35 2.24 -21.88
N LEU A 30 6.26 2.64 -21.21
CA LEU A 30 5.00 2.94 -21.89
C LEU A 30 4.70 4.44 -21.89
N ILE A 31 4.61 5.08 -20.71
CA ILE A 31 4.13 6.45 -20.62
C ILE A 31 5.13 7.43 -21.24
N ASN A 32 6.43 7.30 -20.95
CA ASN A 32 7.44 8.19 -21.50
C ASN A 32 7.66 8.03 -23.01
N ILE A 33 7.29 6.88 -23.58
CA ILE A 33 7.42 6.61 -25.02
C ILE A 33 6.17 7.07 -25.77
N LEU A 34 4.97 6.86 -25.20
CA LEU A 34 3.68 7.08 -25.88
C LEU A 34 3.07 8.46 -25.59
N ILE A 35 3.41 9.07 -24.47
CA ILE A 35 2.82 10.32 -24.00
C ILE A 35 3.95 11.30 -23.71
N ASP A 36 3.78 12.56 -24.11
CA ASP A 36 4.75 13.61 -23.83
C ASP A 36 5.13 13.66 -22.33
N GLN A 37 6.44 13.73 -22.05
CA GLN A 37 7.06 13.56 -20.73
C GLN A 37 6.56 14.52 -19.64
N SER A 38 5.77 15.53 -19.99
CA SER A 38 5.30 16.58 -19.07
C SER A 38 4.17 16.16 -18.12
N ALA A 39 3.48 15.02 -18.40
CA ALA A 39 2.23 14.68 -17.72
C ALA A 39 2.42 14.37 -16.21
N LEU A 40 3.56 13.82 -15.79
CA LEU A 40 3.83 13.48 -14.40
C LEU A 40 5.30 13.67 -14.07
N SER A 41 5.64 14.72 -13.30
CA SER A 41 6.99 14.95 -12.81
C SER A 41 7.52 13.74 -12.01
N ASN A 42 8.84 13.57 -11.93
CA ASN A 42 9.44 12.48 -11.17
C ASN A 42 9.04 12.50 -9.68
N PHE A 43 8.86 13.69 -9.10
CA PHE A 43 8.41 13.84 -7.72
C PHE A 43 6.95 13.36 -7.55
N ASN A 44 6.03 13.81 -8.42
CA ASN A 44 4.63 13.37 -8.39
C ASN A 44 4.51 11.86 -8.65
N PHE A 45 5.34 11.31 -9.52
CA PHE A 45 5.40 9.87 -9.74
C PHE A 45 5.87 9.13 -8.49
N LEU A 46 6.89 9.63 -7.79
CA LEU A 46 7.35 9.03 -6.53
C LEU A 46 6.22 9.02 -5.49
N LEU A 47 5.48 10.12 -5.33
CA LEU A 47 4.32 10.17 -4.43
C LEU A 47 3.23 9.18 -4.83
N PHE A 48 2.94 9.06 -6.13
CA PHE A 48 1.98 8.10 -6.67
C PHE A 48 2.39 6.66 -6.36
N VAL A 49 3.64 6.28 -6.63
CA VAL A 49 4.18 4.94 -6.32
C VAL A 49 4.12 4.66 -4.82
N THR A 50 4.55 5.64 -4.01
CA THR A 50 4.55 5.50 -2.55
C THR A 50 3.12 5.31 -2.02
N SER A 51 2.14 6.07 -2.51
CA SER A 51 0.74 5.90 -2.09
C SER A 51 0.22 4.49 -2.40
N ASN A 52 0.50 3.94 -3.57
CA ASN A 52 0.13 2.56 -3.92
C ASN A 52 0.78 1.52 -3.00
N VAL A 53 2.08 1.70 -2.70
CA VAL A 53 2.80 0.82 -1.77
C VAL A 53 2.18 0.85 -0.38
N LEU A 54 1.81 2.03 0.13
CA LEU A 54 1.19 2.19 1.45
C LEU A 54 -0.20 1.54 1.51
N ILE A 55 -1.04 1.72 0.48
CA ILE A 55 -2.36 1.07 0.40
C ILE A 55 -2.21 -0.45 0.36
N THR A 56 -1.29 -0.96 -0.45
CA THR A 56 -1.05 -2.41 -0.54
C THR A 56 -0.51 -2.97 0.77
N ALA A 57 0.39 -2.26 1.44
CA ALA A 57 0.88 -2.66 2.76
C ALA A 57 -0.26 -2.70 3.80
N GLY A 58 -1.16 -1.71 3.76
CA GLY A 58 -2.41 -1.72 4.55
C GLY A 58 -3.27 -2.94 4.23
N GLY A 59 -3.44 -3.28 2.95
CA GLY A 59 -4.17 -4.47 2.51
C GLY A 59 -3.61 -5.77 3.09
N TYR A 60 -2.29 -5.94 3.14
CA TYR A 60 -1.69 -7.11 3.78
C TYR A 60 -1.97 -7.16 5.29
N ILE A 61 -1.92 -6.00 5.96
CA ILE A 61 -2.20 -5.92 7.40
C ILE A 61 -3.65 -6.34 7.70
N ILE A 62 -4.62 -5.79 6.96
CA ILE A 62 -6.03 -6.09 7.20
C ILE A 62 -6.36 -7.55 6.87
N ASN A 63 -5.79 -8.08 5.79
CA ASN A 63 -5.95 -9.49 5.43
C ASN A 63 -5.44 -10.42 6.54
N ASP A 64 -4.23 -10.17 7.06
CA ASP A 64 -3.66 -10.98 8.16
C ASP A 64 -4.51 -10.86 9.46
N ILE A 65 -5.24 -9.73 9.67
CA ILE A 65 -6.18 -9.59 10.79
C ILE A 65 -7.41 -10.47 10.58
N TYR A 66 -8.00 -10.49 9.39
CA TYR A 66 -9.16 -11.32 9.07
C TYR A 66 -8.83 -12.82 9.09
N ASP A 67 -7.64 -13.18 8.62
CA ASP A 67 -7.18 -14.58 8.59
C ASP A 67 -6.78 -15.11 9.98
N GLU A 68 -6.80 -14.28 11.03
CA GLU A 68 -6.31 -14.64 12.36
C GLU A 68 -6.98 -15.91 12.92
N ASP A 69 -8.31 -16.01 12.81
CA ASP A 69 -9.06 -17.13 13.36
C ASP A 69 -8.85 -18.42 12.54
N VAL A 70 -8.77 -18.31 11.23
CA VAL A 70 -8.44 -19.41 10.33
C VAL A 70 -7.02 -19.92 10.60
N ASP A 71 -6.07 -19.02 10.76
CA ASP A 71 -4.68 -19.33 11.08
C ASP A 71 -4.50 -19.95 12.47
N LYS A 72 -5.36 -19.65 13.44
CA LYS A 72 -5.39 -20.33 14.74
C LYS A 72 -5.79 -21.80 14.60
N ILE A 73 -6.83 -22.08 13.82
CA ILE A 73 -7.34 -23.43 13.57
C ILE A 73 -6.29 -24.28 12.83
N ASN A 74 -5.68 -23.72 11.79
CA ASN A 74 -4.68 -24.39 10.96
C ASN A 74 -3.31 -24.50 11.65
N LYS A 75 -3.16 -24.04 12.91
CA LYS A 75 -1.89 -24.02 13.66
C LYS A 75 -0.74 -23.39 12.87
N ASN A 76 -1.03 -22.35 12.08
CA ASN A 76 -0.05 -21.67 11.23
C ASN A 76 1.07 -21.06 12.10
N LYS A 77 2.30 -21.58 11.94
CA LYS A 77 3.47 -21.12 12.71
C LYS A 77 3.92 -19.71 12.31
N SER A 78 3.61 -19.27 11.10
CA SER A 78 4.01 -17.97 10.55
C SER A 78 3.15 -16.81 11.02
N ARG A 79 2.02 -17.08 11.70
CA ARG A 79 1.10 -16.08 12.22
C ARG A 79 1.80 -14.97 13.02
N ILE A 80 1.54 -13.72 12.67
CA ILE A 80 2.14 -12.53 13.30
C ILE A 80 1.15 -11.86 14.25
N ILE A 81 -0.11 -11.70 13.81
CA ILE A 81 -1.17 -11.04 14.58
C ILE A 81 -1.49 -11.85 15.85
N ASN A 82 -1.63 -11.15 16.96
CA ASN A 82 -1.88 -11.65 18.33
C ASN A 82 -0.88 -12.70 18.86
N LYS A 83 0.13 -13.05 18.05
CA LYS A 83 1.26 -13.86 18.52
C LYS A 83 2.53 -13.02 18.75
N LYS A 84 2.81 -12.07 17.88
CA LYS A 84 4.01 -11.23 17.90
C LYS A 84 3.71 -9.74 17.87
N LEU A 85 2.55 -9.36 17.33
CA LEU A 85 2.04 -7.99 17.23
C LEU A 85 0.55 -8.00 17.60
N SER A 86 0.11 -7.09 18.50
CA SER A 86 -1.31 -7.03 18.87
C SER A 86 -2.15 -6.51 17.70
N ALA A 87 -3.40 -7.00 17.59
CA ALA A 87 -4.35 -6.55 16.58
C ALA A 87 -4.60 -5.03 16.64
N ARG A 88 -4.61 -4.43 17.85
CA ARG A 88 -4.78 -2.98 18.00
C ARG A 88 -3.67 -2.18 17.32
N ILE A 89 -2.40 -2.63 17.47
CA ILE A 89 -1.26 -1.98 16.82
C ILE A 89 -1.34 -2.19 15.30
N ALA A 90 -1.75 -3.36 14.83
CA ALA A 90 -1.93 -3.64 13.42
C ALA A 90 -3.02 -2.75 12.81
N ILE A 91 -4.17 -2.60 13.46
CA ILE A 91 -5.25 -1.70 13.05
C ILE A 91 -4.78 -0.24 12.99
N PHE A 92 -4.03 0.21 14.00
CA PHE A 92 -3.44 1.56 13.99
C PHE A 92 -2.56 1.77 12.74
N TRP A 93 -1.66 0.84 12.44
CA TRP A 93 -0.80 0.92 11.25
C TRP A 93 -1.61 0.87 9.96
N TYR A 94 -2.65 0.05 9.89
CA TYR A 94 -3.55 0.02 8.74
C TYR A 94 -4.12 1.42 8.44
N PHE A 95 -4.74 2.06 9.42
CA PHE A 95 -5.30 3.40 9.23
C PHE A 95 -4.23 4.45 8.93
N PHE A 96 -3.10 4.41 9.63
CA PHE A 96 -2.01 5.35 9.42
C PHE A 96 -1.48 5.28 7.97
N LEU A 97 -1.22 4.10 7.44
CA LEU A 97 -0.73 3.90 6.08
C LEU A 97 -1.75 4.38 5.04
N ASN A 98 -3.02 4.03 5.21
CA ASN A 98 -4.07 4.41 4.26
C ASN A 98 -4.37 5.91 4.26
N ILE A 99 -4.41 6.55 5.44
CA ILE A 99 -4.61 8.01 5.54
C ILE A 99 -3.42 8.74 4.89
N THR A 100 -2.19 8.31 5.16
CA THR A 100 -1.00 8.90 4.54
C THR A 100 -1.03 8.74 3.02
N ALA A 101 -1.41 7.58 2.52
CA ALA A 101 -1.54 7.32 1.10
C ALA A 101 -2.61 8.21 0.44
N LEU A 102 -3.77 8.39 1.09
CA LEU A 102 -4.84 9.27 0.59
C LEU A 102 -4.39 10.71 0.50
N ILE A 103 -3.67 11.22 1.49
CA ILE A 103 -3.12 12.59 1.46
C ILE A 103 -2.19 12.75 0.26
N MET A 104 -1.27 11.80 0.04
CA MET A 104 -0.32 11.84 -1.08
C MET A 104 -1.04 11.80 -2.43
N ILE A 105 -2.02 10.92 -2.62
CA ILE A 105 -2.70 10.79 -3.90
C ILE A 105 -3.63 11.96 -4.20
N ILE A 106 -4.31 12.51 -3.18
CA ILE A 106 -5.11 13.73 -3.34
C ILE A 106 -4.22 14.87 -3.82
N TYR A 107 -3.04 15.07 -3.21
CA TYR A 107 -2.08 16.07 -3.65
C TYR A 107 -1.69 15.87 -5.13
N VAL A 108 -1.31 14.66 -5.52
CA VAL A 108 -0.96 14.34 -6.92
C VAL A 108 -2.12 14.65 -7.86
N CYS A 109 -3.36 14.24 -7.51
CA CYS A 109 -4.56 14.48 -8.31
C CYS A 109 -4.90 15.96 -8.47
N LEU A 110 -4.65 16.78 -7.44
CA LEU A 110 -4.79 18.24 -7.51
C LEU A 110 -3.77 18.86 -8.47
N VAL A 111 -2.50 18.42 -8.39
CA VAL A 111 -1.43 18.93 -9.26
C VAL A 111 -1.72 18.62 -10.73
N ILE A 112 -2.20 17.42 -11.05
CA ILE A 112 -2.56 17.04 -12.43
C ILE A 112 -3.96 17.52 -12.85
N LYS A 113 -4.68 18.25 -11.98
CA LYS A 113 -6.05 18.77 -12.20
C LYS A 113 -7.08 17.67 -12.54
N LYS A 114 -6.94 16.48 -11.98
CA LYS A 114 -7.77 15.30 -12.22
C LYS A 114 -8.24 14.69 -10.89
N ILE A 115 -8.86 15.50 -10.04
CA ILE A 115 -9.24 15.13 -8.67
C ILE A 115 -10.13 13.87 -8.60
N TYR A 116 -10.96 13.63 -9.61
CA TYR A 116 -11.84 12.45 -9.65
C TYR A 116 -11.08 11.11 -9.64
N PHE A 117 -9.81 11.07 -10.06
CA PHE A 117 -9.00 9.86 -9.94
C PHE A 117 -8.72 9.46 -8.49
N SER A 118 -8.77 10.39 -7.54
CA SER A 118 -8.63 10.05 -6.12
C SER A 118 -9.74 9.12 -5.61
N LEU A 119 -10.92 9.15 -6.23
CA LEU A 119 -12.03 8.26 -5.90
C LEU A 119 -11.69 6.79 -6.15
N ILE A 120 -10.87 6.48 -7.16
CA ILE A 120 -10.41 5.12 -7.43
C ILE A 120 -9.59 4.58 -6.26
N PHE A 121 -8.73 5.42 -5.69
CA PHE A 121 -7.91 5.06 -4.52
C PHE A 121 -8.76 4.91 -3.26
N PHE A 122 -9.73 5.79 -3.08
CA PHE A 122 -10.69 5.68 -1.98
C PHE A 122 -11.46 4.36 -2.06
N TYR A 123 -11.97 4.02 -3.26
CA TYR A 123 -12.65 2.75 -3.50
C TYR A 123 -11.72 1.55 -3.25
N SER A 124 -10.45 1.60 -3.67
CA SER A 124 -9.49 0.53 -3.42
C SER A 124 -9.31 0.26 -1.93
N ILE A 125 -9.20 1.30 -1.10
CA ILE A 125 -9.08 1.16 0.35
C ILE A 125 -10.36 0.56 0.94
N PHE A 126 -11.52 1.01 0.47
CA PHE A 126 -12.80 0.51 0.94
C PHE A 126 -13.05 -0.95 0.56
N SER A 127 -12.61 -1.38 -0.63
CA SER A 127 -12.76 -2.77 -1.10
C SER A 127 -11.88 -3.78 -0.35
N LEU A 128 -10.92 -3.31 0.46
CA LEU A 128 -10.09 -4.16 1.31
C LEU A 128 -10.80 -4.53 2.64
N TRP A 129 -11.94 -3.93 2.92
CA TRP A 129 -12.81 -4.24 4.07
C TRP A 129 -13.93 -5.19 3.66
#